data_b82823d5ede93bed15bc238125acfcdb
#
_entry.id   b82823d5ede93bed15bc238125acfcdb
#
_cell.length_a   1.000
_cell.length_b   1.000
_cell.length_c   1.000
_cell.angle_alpha   90.00
_cell.angle_beta   90.00
_cell.angle_gamma   90.00
#
_symmetry.space_group_name_H-M   'P 1'
#
loop_
_entity.id
_entity.type
_entity.pdbx_description
1 polymer ?
#
loop_
_entity_poly.entity_id
_entity_poly.type
_entity_poly.pdbx_seq_one_letter_code
_entity_poly.pdbx_strand_id
1 'polypeptide(L)'
;SEMCIRDRGAMDPHAPRLVIHSLALESEQLPDGRVGIQLDRPGELEKVAKMPLQITEGIEYAVTIQFTVGREVLSGLKYIHVVKRAGIAVDRMEEMIGSYPPRAEPYTKRFAPNTAPSGFLARSGTNTVRSRVVDDDGTTYADFTWSFKFTKA
;
A
#
# COMPACT_ATOMS: atom_id res chain seq x y z
N SER A 1 24.95 1.09 -23.87
CA SER A 1 23.95 0.99 -23.90
C SER A 1 23.08 0.11 -23.09
N GLU A 2 23.50 -0.91 -22.55
CA GLU A 2 22.65 -1.60 -21.77
C GLU A 2 22.25 -0.88 -20.61
N MET A 3 23.11 -0.09 -20.02
CA MET A 3 22.76 0.67 -18.96
C MET A 3 21.88 1.72 -19.39
N CYS A 4 22.13 2.30 -20.50
CA CYS A 4 21.21 3.22 -21.04
C CYS A 4 19.96 2.53 -21.36
N ILE A 5 20.01 1.27 -21.71
CA ILE A 5 18.82 0.54 -21.95
C ILE A 5 17.95 0.51 -20.73
N ARG A 6 18.55 0.33 -19.57
CA ARG A 6 17.80 0.34 -18.37
C ARG A 6 17.18 1.69 -18.11
N ASP A 7 17.92 2.76 -18.34
CA ASP A 7 17.37 4.06 -18.19
C ASP A 7 16.29 4.30 -19.21
N ARG A 8 16.47 3.78 -20.40
CA ARG A 8 15.44 3.92 -21.40
C ARG A 8 14.22 3.10 -21.07
N GLY A 9 14.34 2.06 -20.27
CA GLY A 9 13.18 1.35 -19.79
C GLY A 9 12.26 2.26 -19.03
N ALA A 10 12.82 3.21 -18.25
CA ALA A 10 12.02 4.17 -17.56
C ALA A 10 11.38 5.18 -18.50
N MET A 11 11.86 5.26 -19.75
CA MET A 11 11.30 6.16 -20.74
C MET A 11 10.47 5.41 -21.78
N ASP A 12 10.26 4.12 -21.61
CA ASP A 12 9.52 3.29 -22.54
C ASP A 12 8.06 3.74 -22.58
N PRO A 13 7.53 4.16 -23.73
CA PRO A 13 6.15 4.62 -23.82
C PRO A 13 5.13 3.51 -23.56
N HIS A 14 5.55 2.27 -23.59
CA HIS A 14 4.66 1.14 -23.31
C HIS A 14 4.74 0.69 -21.86
N ALA A 15 5.65 1.25 -21.07
CA ALA A 15 5.74 0.88 -19.65
C ALA A 15 4.54 1.44 -18.88
N PRO A 16 4.08 0.75 -17.86
CA PRO A 16 3.03 1.30 -17.00
C PRO A 16 3.51 2.59 -16.36
N ARG A 17 2.61 3.55 -16.21
CA ARG A 17 2.98 4.83 -15.59
C ARG A 17 3.36 4.63 -14.14
N LEU A 18 2.67 3.74 -13.44
CA LEU A 18 2.96 3.43 -12.04
C LEU A 18 2.64 1.96 -11.77
N VAL A 19 3.54 1.30 -11.05
CA VAL A 19 3.31 -0.07 -10.58
C VAL A 19 3.56 -0.10 -9.09
N ILE A 20 2.57 -0.54 -8.32
CA ILE A 20 2.73 -0.77 -6.88
C ILE A 20 3.23 -2.20 -6.70
N HIS A 21 4.44 -2.35 -6.18
CA HIS A 21 5.04 -3.68 -5.98
C HIS A 21 4.59 -4.32 -4.69
N SER A 22 4.50 -3.55 -3.61
CA SER A 22 4.13 -4.10 -2.32
C SER A 22 3.48 -3.06 -1.43
N LEU A 23 2.71 -3.56 -0.48
CA LEU A 23 2.17 -2.76 0.61
C LEU A 23 2.44 -3.52 1.89
N ALA A 24 2.94 -2.84 2.91
CA ALA A 24 3.27 -3.48 4.18
C ALA A 24 2.82 -2.61 5.34
N LEU A 25 2.55 -3.28 6.47
CA LEU A 25 2.32 -2.64 7.75
C LEU A 25 3.58 -2.89 8.56
N GLU A 26 4.28 -1.83 8.95
CA GLU A 26 5.56 -1.93 9.64
C GLU A 26 5.46 -1.47 11.08
N SER A 27 6.06 -2.21 11.99
CA SER A 27 6.08 -1.88 13.41
C SER A 27 7.24 -2.59 14.08
N GLU A 28 7.92 -1.89 14.99
CA GLU A 28 8.96 -2.50 15.80
C GLU A 28 8.39 -3.58 16.73
N GLN A 29 7.09 -3.53 16.98
CA GLN A 29 6.41 -4.45 17.89
C GLN A 29 5.90 -5.71 17.19
N LEU A 30 6.08 -5.84 15.89
CA LEU A 30 5.76 -7.07 15.17
C LEU A 30 6.97 -8.01 15.18
N PRO A 31 6.77 -9.33 15.24
CA PRO A 31 7.88 -10.29 15.31
C PRO A 31 8.92 -10.14 14.20
N ASP A 32 8.46 -9.91 12.97
CA ASP A 32 9.36 -9.74 11.83
C ASP A 32 9.51 -8.28 11.41
N GLY A 33 8.98 -7.35 12.20
CA GLY A 33 9.04 -5.94 11.90
C GLY A 33 8.03 -5.47 10.87
N ARG A 34 7.42 -6.39 10.12
CA ARG A 34 6.44 -6.03 9.10
C ARG A 34 5.58 -7.21 8.70
N VAL A 35 4.41 -6.90 8.16
CA VAL A 35 3.55 -7.87 7.51
C VAL A 35 3.03 -7.21 6.24
N GLY A 36 3.05 -7.89 5.11
CA GLY A 36 2.72 -7.22 3.86
C GLY A 36 2.26 -8.14 2.74
N ILE A 37 1.99 -7.52 1.60
CA ILE A 37 1.47 -8.15 0.41
C ILE A 37 2.38 -7.80 -0.76
N GLN A 38 2.77 -8.81 -1.56
CA GLN A 38 3.49 -8.59 -2.81
C GLN A 38 2.47 -8.42 -3.93
N LEU A 39 2.18 -7.17 -4.28
CA LEU A 39 1.12 -6.87 -5.24
C LEU A 39 1.52 -7.13 -6.68
N ASP A 40 2.81 -7.29 -6.95
CA ASP A 40 3.31 -7.60 -8.28
C ASP A 40 3.31 -9.10 -8.59
N ARG A 41 2.77 -9.93 -7.69
CA ARG A 41 2.63 -11.38 -7.90
C ARG A 41 1.17 -11.75 -8.08
N PRO A 42 0.84 -12.59 -9.07
CA PRO A 42 -0.54 -13.02 -9.27
C PRO A 42 -1.07 -13.77 -8.05
N GLY A 43 -2.33 -13.57 -7.75
CA GLY A 43 -3.00 -14.33 -6.69
C GLY A 43 -2.80 -13.83 -5.27
N GLU A 44 -1.96 -12.82 -5.06
CA GLU A 44 -1.70 -12.34 -3.70
C GLU A 44 -2.90 -11.65 -3.07
N LEU A 45 -3.66 -10.89 -3.84
CA LEU A 45 -4.85 -10.24 -3.31
C LEU A 45 -5.93 -11.24 -2.94
N GLU A 46 -6.09 -12.29 -3.75
CA GLU A 46 -7.04 -13.35 -3.46
C GLU A 46 -6.62 -14.12 -2.20
N LYS A 47 -5.33 -14.34 -2.04
CA LYS A 47 -4.80 -15.01 -0.87
C LYS A 47 -5.09 -14.22 0.39
N VAL A 48 -4.90 -12.90 0.36
CA VAL A 48 -5.14 -12.03 1.49
C VAL A 48 -6.63 -11.94 1.81
N ALA A 49 -7.49 -12.04 0.79
CA ALA A 49 -8.93 -12.06 1.03
C ALA A 49 -9.34 -13.28 1.84
N LYS A 50 -8.67 -14.41 1.62
CA LYS A 50 -8.96 -15.65 2.36
C LYS A 50 -8.22 -15.72 3.68
N MET A 51 -6.99 -15.17 3.73
CA MET A 51 -6.15 -15.20 4.91
C MET A 51 -5.67 -13.78 5.21
N PRO A 52 -6.49 -12.96 5.88
CA PRO A 52 -6.14 -11.58 6.13
C PRO A 52 -4.81 -11.43 6.87
N LEU A 53 -4.11 -10.34 6.62
CA LEU A 53 -2.90 -10.01 7.35
C LEU A 53 -3.26 -9.85 8.83
N GLN A 54 -2.33 -10.20 9.70
CA GLN A 54 -2.56 -10.11 11.14
C GLN A 54 -1.69 -9.04 11.75
N ILE A 55 -2.28 -8.20 12.57
CA ILE A 55 -1.58 -7.15 13.29
C ILE A 55 -2.00 -7.23 14.75
N THR A 56 -1.05 -7.10 15.64
CA THR A 56 -1.33 -7.12 17.07
C THR A 56 -2.09 -5.86 17.48
N GLU A 57 -3.12 -6.02 18.29
CA GLU A 57 -3.87 -4.87 18.80
C GLU A 57 -2.99 -3.95 19.64
N GLY A 58 -3.30 -2.67 19.63
CA GLY A 58 -2.64 -1.70 20.49
C GLY A 58 -1.26 -1.24 20.06
N ILE A 59 -0.68 -1.80 19.03
CA ILE A 59 0.66 -1.40 18.62
C ILE A 59 0.63 -0.18 17.70
N GLU A 60 1.74 0.52 17.61
CA GLU A 60 1.90 1.58 16.63
C GLU A 60 2.47 0.98 15.35
N TYR A 61 1.88 1.32 14.22
CA TYR A 61 2.31 0.78 12.93
C TYR A 61 2.21 1.84 11.85
N ALA A 62 2.93 1.64 10.76
CA ALA A 62 2.90 2.54 9.62
C ALA A 62 2.67 1.76 8.34
N VAL A 63 1.90 2.32 7.42
CA VAL A 63 1.71 1.74 6.09
C VAL A 63 2.88 2.18 5.24
N THR A 64 3.47 1.24 4.51
CA THR A 64 4.58 1.50 3.59
C THR A 64 4.24 0.91 2.23
N ILE A 65 4.47 1.67 1.16
CA ILE A 65 4.30 1.14 -0.20
C ILE A 65 5.63 1.22 -0.94
N GLN A 66 5.84 0.27 -1.83
CA GLN A 66 6.98 0.28 -2.74
C GLN A 66 6.44 0.30 -4.16
N PHE A 67 6.92 1.22 -4.97
CA PHE A 67 6.37 1.42 -6.30
C PHE A 67 7.43 1.89 -7.29
N THR A 68 7.13 1.71 -8.57
CA THR A 68 7.99 2.16 -9.66
C THR A 68 7.21 3.11 -10.55
N VAL A 69 7.87 4.18 -10.99
CA VAL A 69 7.32 5.11 -11.98
C VAL A 69 8.02 4.77 -13.29
N GLY A 70 7.23 4.46 -14.33
CA GLY A 70 7.77 3.82 -15.52
C GLY A 70 8.03 4.69 -16.73
N ARG A 71 7.36 5.82 -16.91
CA ARG A 71 7.52 6.53 -18.19
C ARG A 71 7.41 8.05 -18.16
N GLU A 72 6.83 8.65 -17.16
CA GLU A 72 6.75 10.11 -17.09
C GLU A 72 6.66 10.56 -15.66
N VAL A 73 7.00 11.81 -15.40
CA VAL A 73 6.90 12.34 -14.04
C VAL A 73 5.44 12.30 -13.60
N LEU A 74 5.20 11.74 -12.42
CA LEU A 74 3.88 11.74 -11.81
C LEU A 74 3.88 12.77 -10.70
N SER A 75 2.98 13.75 -10.79
CA SER A 75 2.94 14.87 -9.86
C SER A 75 1.69 14.80 -8.99
N GLY A 76 1.83 15.25 -7.75
CA GLY A 76 0.69 15.33 -6.87
C GLY A 76 0.05 14.00 -6.52
N LEU A 77 0.87 12.95 -6.46
CA LEU A 77 0.34 11.63 -6.09
C LEU A 77 -0.14 11.63 -4.65
N LYS A 78 -1.27 10.97 -4.43
CA LYS A 78 -1.91 10.89 -3.14
C LYS A 78 -2.33 9.45 -2.90
N TYR A 79 -2.16 8.99 -1.67
CA TYR A 79 -2.62 7.67 -1.25
C TYR A 79 -3.89 7.84 -0.41
N ILE A 80 -4.91 7.06 -0.73
CA ILE A 80 -6.18 7.09 -0.02
C ILE A 80 -6.54 5.65 0.33
N HIS A 81 -6.87 5.39 1.60
CA HIS A 81 -7.50 4.12 1.89
C HIS A 81 -8.72 4.31 2.80
N VAL A 82 -9.68 3.43 2.62
CA VAL A 82 -10.89 3.39 3.44
C VAL A 82 -10.96 2.00 4.05
N VAL A 83 -11.10 1.94 5.37
CA VAL A 83 -11.21 0.68 6.11
C VAL A 83 -12.66 0.45 6.44
N LYS A 84 -13.17 -0.74 6.13
CA LYS A 84 -14.54 -1.13 6.45
C LYS A 84 -14.55 -2.38 7.30
N ARG A 85 -15.49 -2.44 8.21
CA ARG A 85 -15.74 -3.64 9.00
C ARG A 85 -17.24 -3.90 8.94
N ALA A 86 -17.62 -5.12 8.52
CA ALA A 86 -19.03 -5.49 8.33
C ALA A 86 -19.74 -4.50 7.40
N GLY A 87 -19.03 -4.03 6.36
CA GLY A 87 -19.60 -3.12 5.37
C GLY A 87 -19.70 -1.67 5.79
N ILE A 88 -19.27 -1.33 7.00
CA ILE A 88 -19.34 0.04 7.52
C ILE A 88 -17.95 0.64 7.56
N ALA A 89 -17.79 1.85 7.05
CA ALA A 89 -16.50 2.54 7.08
C ALA A 89 -16.16 2.91 8.52
N VAL A 90 -15.00 2.45 9.00
CA VAL A 90 -14.54 2.69 10.37
C VAL A 90 -13.30 3.57 10.42
N ASP A 91 -12.61 3.75 9.29
CA ASP A 91 -11.43 4.60 9.24
C ASP A 91 -11.15 5.03 7.81
N ARG A 92 -10.46 6.15 7.66
CA ARG A 92 -10.06 6.68 6.36
C ARG A 92 -8.71 7.37 6.53
N MET A 93 -7.81 7.14 5.58
CA MET A 93 -6.52 7.81 5.56
C MET A 93 -6.30 8.43 4.19
N GLU A 94 -5.75 9.63 4.17
CA GLU A 94 -5.41 10.31 2.93
C GLU A 94 -4.11 11.07 3.17
N GLU A 95 -3.06 10.73 2.44
CA GLU A 95 -1.76 11.41 2.57
C GLU A 95 -1.12 11.60 1.22
N MET A 96 -0.40 12.70 1.09
CA MET A 96 0.36 12.98 -0.13
C MET A 96 1.54 12.02 -0.22
N ILE A 97 1.75 11.48 -1.41
CA ILE A 97 2.95 10.71 -1.72
C ILE A 97 4.00 11.66 -2.26
N GLY A 98 3.62 12.55 -3.18
CA GLY A 98 4.51 13.53 -3.76
C GLY A 98 4.63 13.42 -5.26
N SER A 99 5.74 13.93 -5.79
CA SER A 99 6.01 13.93 -7.24
C SER A 99 7.28 13.13 -7.49
N TYR A 100 7.23 12.25 -8.49
CA TYR A 100 8.30 11.28 -8.72
C TYR A 100 8.60 11.15 -10.20
N PRO A 101 9.86 11.31 -10.61
CA PRO A 101 10.25 11.04 -12.00
C PRO A 101 10.41 9.55 -12.25
N PRO A 102 10.39 9.12 -13.52
CA PRO A 102 10.64 7.72 -13.84
C PRO A 102 12.05 7.30 -13.46
N ARG A 103 12.17 6.07 -12.98
CA ARG A 103 13.48 5.46 -12.74
C ARG A 103 13.30 3.95 -12.63
N ALA A 104 14.41 3.21 -12.82
CA ALA A 104 14.37 1.75 -12.76
C ALA A 104 14.18 1.24 -11.34
N GLU A 105 14.80 1.89 -10.36
CA GLU A 105 14.72 1.44 -8.98
C GLU A 105 13.39 1.83 -8.35
N PRO A 106 12.81 0.95 -7.54
CA PRO A 106 11.57 1.29 -6.85
C PRO A 106 11.75 2.42 -5.84
N TYR A 107 10.68 3.17 -5.66
CA TYR A 107 10.57 4.14 -4.58
C TYR A 107 9.88 3.47 -3.39
N THR A 108 10.19 3.93 -2.20
CA THR A 108 9.51 3.49 -0.98
C THR A 108 8.94 4.72 -0.27
N LYS A 109 7.65 4.65 0.07
CA LYS A 109 7.01 5.72 0.84
C LYS A 109 6.41 5.13 2.10
N ARG A 110 6.82 5.68 3.23
CA ARG A 110 6.25 5.32 4.53
C ARG A 110 5.34 6.45 4.98
N PHE A 111 4.11 6.11 5.33
CA PHE A 111 3.13 7.09 5.76
C PHE A 111 3.20 7.29 7.27
N ALA A 112 2.50 8.30 7.79
CA ALA A 112 2.51 8.61 9.20
C ALA A 112 2.03 7.42 10.03
N PRO A 113 2.63 7.14 11.19
CA PRO A 113 2.23 6.00 11.99
C PRO A 113 0.86 6.22 12.65
N ASN A 114 0.18 5.10 12.87
CA ASN A 114 -1.11 5.06 13.55
C ASN A 114 -1.03 4.05 14.68
N THR A 115 -1.88 4.22 15.69
CA THR A 115 -1.98 3.25 16.77
C THR A 115 -3.16 2.33 16.49
N ALA A 116 -2.91 1.02 16.53
CA ALA A 116 -3.97 0.04 16.34
C ALA A 116 -4.91 0.08 17.53
N PRO A 117 -6.24 0.00 17.29
CA PRO A 117 -7.17 -0.10 18.41
C PRO A 117 -6.98 -1.41 19.15
N SER A 118 -7.50 -1.49 20.36
CA SER A 118 -7.41 -2.71 21.17
C SER A 118 -8.77 -3.02 21.77
N GLY A 119 -8.91 -4.25 22.30
CA GLY A 119 -10.11 -4.71 22.95
C GLY A 119 -10.96 -5.60 22.07
N PHE A 120 -12.07 -6.06 22.65
CA PHE A 120 -12.93 -7.04 21.98
C PHE A 120 -13.47 -6.53 20.65
N LEU A 121 -13.93 -5.29 20.60
CA LEU A 121 -14.50 -4.76 19.36
C LEU A 121 -13.45 -4.64 18.24
N ALA A 122 -12.21 -4.30 18.60
CA ALA A 122 -11.15 -4.22 17.62
C ALA A 122 -10.85 -5.60 17.00
N ARG A 123 -10.93 -6.65 17.82
CA ARG A 123 -10.64 -8.01 17.38
C ARG A 123 -11.82 -8.69 16.71
N SER A 124 -13.00 -8.07 16.72
CA SER A 124 -14.21 -8.70 16.17
C SER A 124 -14.30 -8.45 14.68
N GLY A 125 -14.09 -9.50 13.90
CA GLY A 125 -14.25 -9.45 12.45
C GLY A 125 -13.01 -9.03 11.70
N THR A 126 -13.14 -8.98 10.40
CA THR A 126 -12.06 -8.67 9.47
C THR A 126 -12.25 -7.26 8.94
N ASN A 127 -11.13 -6.53 8.83
CA ASN A 127 -11.13 -5.21 8.24
C ASN A 127 -10.79 -5.33 6.76
N THR A 128 -11.61 -4.74 5.90
CA THR A 128 -11.38 -4.71 4.46
C THR A 128 -10.95 -3.29 4.09
N VAL A 129 -9.85 -3.18 3.36
CA VAL A 129 -9.27 -1.90 3.00
C VAL A 129 -9.28 -1.76 1.50
N ARG A 130 -9.82 -0.64 1.02
CA ARG A 130 -9.66 -0.25 -0.38
C ARG A 130 -8.60 0.83 -0.44
N SER A 131 -7.52 0.54 -1.14
CA SER A 131 -6.39 1.45 -1.31
C SER A 131 -6.35 1.97 -2.73
N ARG A 132 -6.15 3.29 -2.89
CA ARG A 132 -6.05 3.92 -4.20
C ARG A 132 -4.90 4.89 -4.23
N VAL A 133 -4.25 5.00 -5.38
CA VAL A 133 -3.26 6.03 -5.64
C VAL A 133 -3.80 6.89 -6.77
N VAL A 134 -3.97 8.17 -6.52
CA VAL A 134 -4.57 9.12 -7.48
C VAL A 134 -3.67 10.35 -7.57
N ASP A 135 -3.86 11.17 -8.61
CA ASP A 135 -3.15 12.44 -8.72
C ASP A 135 -4.12 13.63 -8.57
N ASP A 136 -3.59 14.84 -8.72
CA ASP A 136 -4.38 16.05 -8.58
C ASP A 136 -5.46 16.18 -9.63
N ASP A 137 -5.30 15.53 -10.78
CA ASP A 137 -6.26 15.60 -11.88
C ASP A 137 -7.34 14.54 -11.77
N GLY A 138 -7.29 13.72 -10.72
CA GLY A 138 -8.28 12.66 -10.52
C GLY A 138 -7.97 11.37 -11.25
N THR A 139 -6.79 11.25 -11.87
CA THR A 139 -6.40 10.00 -12.51
C THR A 139 -6.09 8.97 -11.45
N THR A 140 -6.65 7.76 -11.59
CA THR A 140 -6.37 6.66 -10.67
C THR A 140 -5.29 5.77 -11.27
N TYR A 141 -4.19 5.59 -10.55
CA TYR A 141 -3.07 4.76 -10.99
C TYR A 141 -3.10 3.38 -10.36
N ALA A 142 -3.71 3.24 -9.21
CA ALA A 142 -3.83 1.96 -8.53
C ALA A 142 -5.11 1.95 -7.71
N ASP A 143 -5.78 0.79 -7.67
CA ASP A 143 -7.02 0.63 -6.92
C ASP A 143 -7.10 -0.87 -6.60
N PHE A 144 -6.94 -1.21 -5.33
CA PHE A 144 -6.96 -2.60 -4.93
C PHE A 144 -7.53 -2.74 -3.53
N THR A 145 -8.02 -3.94 -3.22
CA THR A 145 -8.64 -4.25 -1.94
C THR A 145 -7.85 -5.36 -1.25
N TRP A 146 -7.61 -5.19 0.02
CA TRP A 146 -6.92 -6.17 0.85
C TRP A 146 -7.58 -6.23 2.22
N SER A 147 -7.14 -7.15 3.07
CA SER A 147 -7.80 -7.37 4.35
C SER A 147 -6.78 -7.58 5.45
N PHE A 148 -7.12 -7.14 6.65
CA PHE A 148 -6.30 -7.43 7.83
C PHE A 148 -7.18 -7.62 9.04
N LYS A 149 -6.61 -8.21 10.08
CA LYS A 149 -7.34 -8.51 11.31
C LYS A 149 -6.44 -8.21 12.50
N PHE A 150 -7.04 -7.64 13.55
CA PHE A 150 -6.30 -7.41 14.78
C PHE A 150 -6.30 -8.69 15.62
N THR A 151 -5.16 -9.01 16.21
CA THR A 151 -5.01 -10.17 17.06
C THR A 151 -4.67 -9.71 18.48
N LYS A 152 -4.96 -10.58 19.44
CA LYS A 152 -4.74 -10.26 20.85
C LYS A 152 -3.25 -10.09 21.14
N ALA A 153 -2.95 -9.09 21.93
CA ALA A 153 -1.58 -8.82 22.35
C ALA A 153 -1.05 -9.92 23.25
#